data_77127916929d2fda6e61ad10729bf5e1
#
_entry.id   77127916929d2fda6e61ad10729bf5e1
#
_cell.length_a   1.000
_cell.length_b   1.000
_cell.length_c   1.000
_cell.angle_alpha   90.00
_cell.angle_beta   90.00
_cell.angle_gamma   90.00
#
_symmetry.space_group_name_H-M   'P 1'
#
loop_
_entity.id
_entity.type
_entity.pdbx_description
1 polymer ?
#
loop_
_entity_poly.entity_id
_entity_poly.type
_entity_poly.pdbx_seq_one_letter_code
_entity_poly.pdbx_strand_id
1 'polypeptide(L)'
;MATVTAPMLNADEALVGLIKSCDSVELKLTVPEPAQLTTARALGLDPLQAQIRQVFFFETPDLALDEHGLVVRARRSQKKGDDTVVKLRPVVPSELPKALRRSPSFGVELDASPAGYVVSGSLKGAPTAGEVREAMLGNRPLRKLLSKEQQALFAEHAPEGVGLDDLKMLGPLLVLKLKAAPENFDRKLVAEMWLYPDGSRILELSTKAEPSEAFQVAAEARAYLTARGVDLSSEQETKTKSALQFFAKDLKPKPAKKKTNA
;
A
#
# COMPACT_ATOMS: atom_id res chain seq x y z
N MET A 1 26.56 1.86 42.28
CA MET A 1 25.54 2.10 41.27
C MET A 1 25.59 0.96 40.30
N ALA A 2 24.64 0.04 40.33
CA ALA A 2 24.61 -1.11 39.42
C ALA A 2 23.98 -0.64 38.10
N THR A 3 24.76 -0.67 37.05
CA THR A 3 24.32 -0.42 35.69
C THR A 3 23.50 -1.63 35.24
N VAL A 4 22.18 -1.49 35.22
CA VAL A 4 21.28 -2.49 34.61
C VAL A 4 21.44 -2.35 33.10
N THR A 5 22.28 -3.22 32.54
CA THR A 5 22.35 -3.38 31.07
C THR A 5 21.06 -4.06 30.64
N ALA A 6 20.19 -3.35 29.92
CA ALA A 6 19.05 -3.98 29.27
C ALA A 6 19.54 -5.10 28.35
N PRO A 7 18.93 -6.30 28.37
CA PRO A 7 19.32 -7.36 27.48
C PRO A 7 19.15 -6.90 26.04
N MET A 8 20.20 -6.99 25.22
CA MET A 8 20.11 -6.82 23.76
C MET A 8 19.24 -7.97 23.27
N LEU A 9 17.99 -7.67 22.88
CA LEU A 9 17.09 -8.62 22.26
C LEU A 9 17.76 -9.14 20.98
N ASN A 10 17.74 -10.44 20.78
CA ASN A 10 18.08 -11.10 19.51
C ASN A 10 17.23 -10.46 18.40
N ALA A 11 17.76 -10.29 17.19
CA ALA A 11 17.01 -9.72 16.05
C ALA A 11 15.69 -10.50 15.80
N ASP A 12 15.71 -11.82 16.03
CA ASP A 12 14.54 -12.69 15.91
C ASP A 12 13.49 -12.42 17.00
N GLU A 13 13.91 -12.19 18.25
CA GLU A 13 13.01 -11.83 19.35
C GLU A 13 12.35 -10.46 19.15
N ALA A 14 13.10 -9.50 18.60
CA ALA A 14 12.59 -8.18 18.26
C ALA A 14 11.54 -8.26 17.14
N LEU A 15 11.78 -9.08 16.11
CA LEU A 15 10.82 -9.31 15.03
C LEU A 15 9.54 -10.00 15.53
N VAL A 16 9.68 -11.04 16.37
CA VAL A 16 8.52 -11.72 16.98
C VAL A 16 7.70 -10.74 17.83
N GLY A 17 8.35 -9.89 18.61
CA GLY A 17 7.68 -8.84 19.41
C GLY A 17 6.94 -7.83 18.52
N LEU A 18 7.56 -7.42 17.42
CA LEU A 18 6.97 -6.51 16.45
C LEU A 18 5.74 -7.12 15.77
N ILE A 19 5.83 -8.36 15.30
CA ILE A 19 4.71 -9.11 14.70
C ILE A 19 3.53 -9.17 15.67
N LYS A 20 3.76 -9.52 16.93
CA LYS A 20 2.71 -9.61 17.97
C LYS A 20 2.03 -8.27 18.28
N SER A 21 2.68 -7.15 17.99
CA SER A 21 2.13 -5.81 18.18
C SER A 21 1.27 -5.30 17.03
N CYS A 22 1.24 -6.04 15.90
CA CYS A 22 0.44 -5.75 14.73
C CYS A 22 -0.91 -6.47 14.77
N ASP A 23 -1.88 -5.96 14.02
CA ASP A 23 -3.21 -6.58 13.88
C ASP A 23 -3.22 -7.66 12.79
N SER A 24 -2.30 -7.59 11.83
CA SER A 24 -2.11 -8.58 10.77
C SER A 24 -0.72 -8.49 10.15
N VAL A 25 -0.32 -9.58 9.49
CA VAL A 25 0.87 -9.63 8.64
C VAL A 25 0.42 -9.86 7.20
N GLU A 26 0.91 -9.05 6.25
CA GLU A 26 0.71 -9.27 4.83
C GLU A 26 2.04 -9.66 4.18
N LEU A 27 2.10 -10.89 3.70
CA LEU A 27 3.25 -11.39 2.94
C LEU A 27 3.08 -10.98 1.48
N LYS A 28 4.09 -10.33 0.91
CA LYS A 28 4.04 -9.73 -0.44
C LYS A 28 5.21 -10.22 -1.29
N LEU A 29 4.93 -10.40 -2.57
CA LEU A 29 5.92 -10.73 -3.58
C LEU A 29 5.61 -9.94 -4.85
N THR A 30 6.55 -9.12 -5.29
CA THR A 30 6.50 -8.51 -6.63
C THR A 30 7.05 -9.51 -7.64
N VAL A 31 6.26 -9.77 -8.70
CA VAL A 31 6.65 -10.67 -9.79
C VAL A 31 7.30 -9.84 -10.90
N PRO A 32 8.55 -10.11 -11.28
CA PRO A 32 9.24 -9.36 -12.32
C PRO A 32 8.51 -9.48 -13.67
N GLU A 33 8.56 -8.43 -14.48
CA GLU A 33 7.78 -8.33 -15.71
C GLU A 33 7.92 -9.53 -16.64
N PRO A 34 9.12 -10.07 -16.91
CA PRO A 34 9.28 -11.24 -17.77
C PRO A 34 8.59 -12.50 -17.26
N ALA A 35 8.41 -12.63 -15.93
CA ALA A 35 7.79 -13.79 -15.28
C ALA A 35 6.27 -13.64 -15.06
N GLN A 36 5.68 -12.46 -15.30
CA GLN A 36 4.27 -12.22 -14.96
C GLN A 36 3.30 -13.16 -15.67
N LEU A 37 3.51 -13.38 -16.98
CA LEU A 37 2.62 -14.23 -17.77
C LEU A 37 2.72 -15.71 -17.34
N THR A 38 3.93 -16.21 -17.14
CA THR A 38 4.16 -17.59 -16.70
C THR A 38 3.62 -17.82 -15.30
N THR A 39 3.83 -16.87 -14.38
CA THR A 39 3.27 -16.89 -13.02
C THR A 39 1.74 -16.87 -13.05
N ALA A 40 1.13 -15.98 -13.85
CA ALA A 40 -0.32 -15.90 -13.94
C ALA A 40 -0.92 -17.23 -14.43
N ARG A 41 -0.31 -17.87 -15.44
CA ARG A 41 -0.74 -19.19 -15.94
C ARG A 41 -0.55 -20.29 -14.89
N ALA A 42 0.61 -20.35 -14.26
CA ALA A 42 0.92 -21.37 -13.24
C ALA A 42 0.00 -21.30 -12.01
N LEU A 43 -0.50 -20.10 -11.70
CA LEU A 43 -1.44 -19.86 -10.58
C LEU A 43 -2.91 -19.83 -11.02
N GLY A 44 -3.23 -20.05 -12.30
CA GLY A 44 -4.60 -20.02 -12.81
C GLY A 44 -5.28 -18.66 -12.65
N LEU A 45 -4.54 -17.55 -12.71
CA LEU A 45 -5.09 -16.21 -12.55
C LEU A 45 -5.79 -15.77 -13.83
N ASP A 46 -7.12 -15.67 -13.79
CA ASP A 46 -7.94 -15.18 -14.90
C ASP A 46 -8.27 -13.69 -14.73
N PRO A 47 -7.71 -12.79 -15.55
CA PRO A 47 -7.98 -11.35 -15.44
C PRO A 47 -9.46 -10.96 -15.61
N LEU A 48 -10.27 -11.78 -16.30
CA LEU A 48 -11.70 -11.53 -16.47
C LEU A 48 -12.49 -11.67 -15.16
N GLN A 49 -11.96 -12.41 -14.19
CA GLN A 49 -12.52 -12.53 -12.85
C GLN A 49 -12.07 -11.42 -11.90
N ALA A 50 -11.17 -10.56 -12.37
CA ALA A 50 -10.60 -9.51 -11.52
C ALA A 50 -11.64 -8.45 -11.16
N GLN A 51 -11.59 -7.98 -9.93
CA GLN A 51 -12.24 -6.75 -9.51
C GLN A 51 -11.44 -5.55 -10.03
N ILE A 52 -12.09 -4.70 -10.82
CA ILE A 52 -11.48 -3.45 -11.30
C ILE A 52 -11.50 -2.41 -10.19
N ARG A 53 -10.36 -1.72 -10.02
CA ARG A 53 -10.19 -0.59 -9.10
C ARG A 53 -9.50 0.56 -9.80
N GLN A 54 -9.91 1.77 -9.44
CA GLN A 54 -9.18 2.99 -9.74
C GLN A 54 -8.56 3.51 -8.44
N VAL A 55 -7.27 3.72 -8.45
CA VAL A 55 -6.51 4.21 -7.29
C VAL A 55 -6.04 5.62 -7.57
N PHE A 56 -6.26 6.50 -6.61
CA PHE A 56 -5.82 7.88 -6.62
C PHE A 56 -4.98 8.15 -5.38
N PHE A 57 -3.83 8.78 -5.56
CA PHE A 57 -3.04 9.31 -4.47
C PHE A 57 -3.21 10.82 -4.39
N PHE A 58 -3.01 11.38 -3.22
CA PHE A 58 -3.02 12.81 -3.00
C PHE A 58 -1.68 13.19 -2.40
N GLU A 59 -0.97 14.08 -3.08
CA GLU A 59 0.42 14.38 -2.76
C GLU A 59 0.78 15.82 -3.15
N THR A 60 1.85 16.33 -2.58
CA THR A 60 2.47 17.57 -3.05
C THR A 60 3.30 17.30 -4.32
N PRO A 61 3.56 18.34 -5.15
CA PRO A 61 4.35 18.17 -6.38
C PRO A 61 5.78 17.64 -6.17
N ASP A 62 6.34 17.85 -4.99
CA ASP A 62 7.69 17.44 -4.57
C ASP A 62 7.71 16.14 -3.75
N LEU A 63 6.53 15.49 -3.55
CA LEU A 63 6.36 14.26 -2.77
C LEU A 63 6.67 14.42 -1.27
N ALA A 64 6.36 15.58 -0.69
CA ALA A 64 6.65 15.85 0.70
C ALA A 64 5.93 14.90 1.69
N LEU A 65 4.72 14.40 1.36
CA LEU A 65 4.04 13.42 2.22
C LEU A 65 4.78 12.08 2.22
N ASP A 66 5.20 11.56 1.04
CA ASP A 66 5.95 10.30 0.93
C ASP A 66 7.26 10.37 1.73
N GLU A 67 7.99 11.50 1.65
CA GLU A 67 9.21 11.73 2.42
C GLU A 67 8.98 11.72 3.94
N HIS A 68 7.79 12.16 4.38
CA HIS A 68 7.37 12.12 5.79
C HIS A 68 6.65 10.83 6.19
N GLY A 69 6.61 9.82 5.30
CA GLY A 69 5.97 8.55 5.58
C GLY A 69 4.45 8.62 5.69
N LEU A 70 3.83 9.62 5.09
CA LEU A 70 2.39 9.83 5.06
C LEU A 70 1.84 9.55 3.67
N VAL A 71 0.81 8.71 3.56
CA VAL A 71 0.15 8.39 2.30
C VAL A 71 -1.34 8.69 2.41
N VAL A 72 -1.85 9.52 1.52
CA VAL A 72 -3.28 9.80 1.37
C VAL A 72 -3.77 9.20 0.06
N ARG A 73 -4.78 8.34 0.15
CA ARG A 73 -5.26 7.58 -1.01
C ARG A 73 -6.78 7.47 -1.01
N ALA A 74 -7.38 7.54 -2.20
CA ALA A 74 -8.76 7.13 -2.45
C ALA A 74 -8.80 6.00 -3.46
N ARG A 75 -9.83 5.15 -3.37
CA ARG A 75 -10.09 4.08 -4.34
C ARG A 75 -11.56 4.04 -4.71
N ARG A 76 -11.79 3.87 -5.99
CA ARG A 76 -13.09 3.42 -6.51
C ARG A 76 -13.00 1.94 -6.80
N SER A 77 -13.93 1.17 -6.30
CA SER A 77 -13.89 -0.29 -6.42
C SER A 77 -15.18 -0.83 -7.03
N GLN A 78 -15.04 -1.60 -8.10
CA GLN A 78 -16.16 -2.31 -8.70
C GLN A 78 -16.80 -3.27 -7.67
N LYS A 79 -18.13 -3.27 -7.54
CA LYS A 79 -18.92 -4.14 -6.66
C LYS A 79 -18.66 -3.97 -5.14
N LYS A 80 -17.76 -3.08 -4.73
CA LYS A 80 -17.52 -2.74 -3.33
C LYS A 80 -17.57 -1.23 -3.20
N GLY A 81 -18.03 -0.68 -2.15
CA GLY A 81 -18.02 0.77 -1.93
C GLY A 81 -16.62 1.39 -2.16
N ASP A 82 -16.59 2.68 -2.39
CA ASP A 82 -15.36 3.45 -2.48
C ASP A 82 -14.70 3.55 -1.10
N ASP A 83 -13.40 3.73 -1.03
CA ASP A 83 -12.68 3.90 0.23
C ASP A 83 -11.62 4.99 0.17
N THR A 84 -11.32 5.56 1.34
CA THR A 84 -10.18 6.46 1.56
C THR A 84 -9.28 5.89 2.63
N VAL A 85 -8.00 6.22 2.56
CA VAL A 85 -7.00 5.80 3.56
C VAL A 85 -6.04 6.95 3.80
N VAL A 86 -5.80 7.25 5.08
CA VAL A 86 -4.61 7.99 5.54
C VAL A 86 -3.71 6.96 6.22
N LYS A 87 -2.49 6.79 5.72
CA LYS A 87 -1.56 5.74 6.13
C LYS A 87 -0.23 6.34 6.56
N LEU A 88 0.25 5.91 7.71
CA LEU A 88 1.58 6.21 8.24
C LEU A 88 2.51 5.03 7.97
N ARG A 89 3.74 5.29 7.49
CA ARG A 89 4.73 4.25 7.16
C ARG A 89 6.16 4.81 7.09
N PRO A 90 7.12 4.34 7.91
CA PRO A 90 6.93 3.31 8.94
C PRO A 90 6.23 3.84 10.20
N VAL A 91 5.74 2.91 11.04
CA VAL A 91 5.30 3.23 12.40
C VAL A 91 5.89 2.25 13.40
N VAL A 92 6.07 2.71 14.64
CA VAL A 92 6.39 1.86 15.79
C VAL A 92 5.09 1.63 16.57
N PRO A 93 4.51 0.42 16.58
CA PRO A 93 3.19 0.17 17.14
C PRO A 93 3.03 0.60 18.63
N SER A 94 4.11 0.47 19.42
CA SER A 94 4.12 0.86 20.84
C SER A 94 4.07 2.37 21.06
N GLU A 95 4.42 3.18 20.07
CA GLU A 95 4.44 4.64 20.13
C GLU A 95 3.11 5.26 19.66
N LEU A 96 2.24 4.45 19.01
CA LEU A 96 0.96 4.93 18.54
C LEU A 96 0.02 5.31 19.70
N PRO A 97 -0.70 6.45 19.58
CA PRO A 97 -1.66 6.87 20.60
C PRO A 97 -2.72 5.79 20.86
N LYS A 98 -2.98 5.51 22.15
CA LYS A 98 -3.97 4.50 22.55
C LYS A 98 -5.37 4.78 21.98
N ALA A 99 -5.74 6.05 21.86
CA ALA A 99 -7.01 6.46 21.28
C ALA A 99 -7.10 6.03 19.80
N LEU A 100 -6.04 6.24 19.03
CA LEU A 100 -5.94 5.83 17.63
C LEU A 100 -6.01 4.30 17.48
N ARG A 101 -5.26 3.57 18.31
CA ARG A 101 -5.26 2.08 18.33
C ARG A 101 -6.63 1.46 18.66
N ARG A 102 -7.51 2.19 19.35
CA ARG A 102 -8.88 1.75 19.69
C ARG A 102 -9.91 2.07 18.61
N SER A 103 -9.57 2.91 17.63
CA SER A 103 -10.50 3.23 16.54
C SER A 103 -10.75 1.98 15.70
N PRO A 104 -12.02 1.58 15.47
CA PRO A 104 -12.34 0.42 14.62
C PRO A 104 -11.95 0.63 13.15
N SER A 105 -11.70 1.87 12.76
CA SER A 105 -11.26 2.24 11.41
C SER A 105 -9.74 2.24 11.25
N PHE A 106 -8.99 2.13 12.36
CA PHE A 106 -7.52 2.08 12.33
C PHE A 106 -7.02 0.64 12.43
N GLY A 107 -5.96 0.34 11.72
CA GLY A 107 -5.30 -0.97 11.81
C GLY A 107 -3.82 -0.86 11.55
N VAL A 108 -3.04 -1.69 12.25
CA VAL A 108 -1.59 -1.80 12.11
C VAL A 108 -1.26 -3.10 11.40
N GLU A 109 -0.52 -3.00 10.30
CA GLU A 109 -0.15 -4.13 9.46
C GLU A 109 1.36 -4.17 9.26
N LEU A 110 1.96 -5.35 9.43
CA LEU A 110 3.32 -5.61 9.02
C LEU A 110 3.30 -6.14 7.58
N ASP A 111 3.88 -5.40 6.66
CA ASP A 111 4.13 -5.81 5.29
C ASP A 111 5.50 -6.50 5.24
N ALA A 112 5.55 -7.79 4.89
CA ALA A 112 6.78 -8.55 4.73
C ALA A 112 6.98 -9.00 3.28
N SER A 113 8.19 -8.86 2.77
CA SER A 113 8.62 -9.28 1.43
C SER A 113 10.04 -9.85 1.48
N PRO A 114 10.57 -10.46 0.41
CA PRO A 114 11.97 -10.87 0.36
C PRO A 114 13.00 -9.77 0.63
N ALA A 115 12.63 -8.49 0.38
CA ALA A 115 13.49 -7.33 0.66
C ALA A 115 13.48 -6.88 2.14
N GLY A 116 12.62 -7.46 2.98
CA GLY A 116 12.47 -7.06 4.38
C GLY A 116 11.02 -6.82 4.78
N TYR A 117 10.85 -6.11 5.88
CA TYR A 117 9.52 -5.81 6.42
C TYR A 117 9.37 -4.33 6.81
N VAL A 118 8.14 -3.85 6.82
CA VAL A 118 7.79 -2.51 7.30
C VAL A 118 6.42 -2.52 7.96
N VAL A 119 6.29 -1.84 9.08
CA VAL A 119 5.01 -1.69 9.77
C VAL A 119 4.34 -0.39 9.34
N SER A 120 3.03 -0.45 9.16
CA SER A 120 2.22 0.70 8.79
C SER A 120 0.93 0.76 9.59
N GLY A 121 0.51 1.98 9.94
CA GLY A 121 -0.79 2.28 10.51
C GLY A 121 -1.70 2.88 9.45
N SER A 122 -2.93 2.38 9.31
CA SER A 122 -3.87 2.82 8.29
C SER A 122 -5.21 3.18 8.89
N LEU A 123 -5.64 4.42 8.72
CA LEU A 123 -6.98 4.90 9.08
C LEU A 123 -7.86 4.91 7.83
N LYS A 124 -8.90 4.08 7.83
CA LYS A 124 -9.79 3.86 6.69
C LYS A 124 -11.03 4.74 6.82
N GLY A 125 -11.49 5.28 5.68
CA GLY A 125 -12.76 5.96 5.55
C GLY A 125 -13.62 5.30 4.47
N ALA A 126 -14.93 5.44 4.61
CA ALA A 126 -15.91 4.95 3.64
C ALA A 126 -16.76 6.13 3.15
N PRO A 127 -16.29 6.84 2.10
CA PRO A 127 -17.08 7.90 1.49
C PRO A 127 -18.36 7.33 0.90
N THR A 128 -19.39 8.17 0.77
CA THR A 128 -20.64 7.77 0.12
C THR A 128 -20.42 7.52 -1.37
N ALA A 129 -21.34 6.75 -1.98
CA ALA A 129 -21.24 6.39 -3.39
C ALA A 129 -21.14 7.65 -4.29
N GLY A 130 -20.14 7.67 -5.15
CA GLY A 130 -19.90 8.77 -6.09
C GLY A 130 -19.00 9.90 -5.58
N GLU A 131 -18.75 10.04 -4.28
CA GLU A 131 -17.93 11.14 -3.74
C GLU A 131 -16.49 11.12 -4.26
N VAL A 132 -15.88 9.94 -4.40
CA VAL A 132 -14.54 9.82 -5.00
C VAL A 132 -14.57 10.25 -6.46
N ARG A 133 -15.66 9.93 -7.20
CA ARG A 133 -15.83 10.40 -8.57
C ARG A 133 -15.95 11.92 -8.65
N GLU A 134 -16.73 12.53 -7.78
CA GLU A 134 -16.88 14.00 -7.74
C GLU A 134 -15.55 14.68 -7.38
N ALA A 135 -14.78 14.11 -6.47
CA ALA A 135 -13.43 14.61 -6.18
C ALA A 135 -12.50 14.50 -7.40
N MET A 136 -12.56 13.38 -8.13
CA MET A 136 -11.81 13.18 -9.37
C MET A 136 -12.15 14.22 -10.45
N LEU A 137 -13.43 14.63 -10.53
CA LEU A 137 -13.89 15.63 -11.48
C LEU A 137 -13.63 17.08 -11.02
N GLY A 138 -13.02 17.27 -9.85
CA GLY A 138 -12.77 18.59 -9.28
C GLY A 138 -14.00 19.25 -8.61
N ASN A 139 -15.14 18.56 -8.57
CA ASN A 139 -16.38 19.07 -8.00
C ASN A 139 -16.44 18.98 -6.46
N ARG A 140 -15.51 18.22 -5.85
CA ARG A 140 -15.45 18.00 -4.41
C ARG A 140 -14.02 18.14 -3.90
N PRO A 141 -13.74 19.02 -2.94
CA PRO A 141 -12.41 19.16 -2.36
C PRO A 141 -12.05 17.91 -1.51
N LEU A 142 -10.75 17.56 -1.48
CA LEU A 142 -10.24 16.39 -0.76
C LEU A 142 -10.65 16.35 0.71
N ARG A 143 -10.61 17.50 1.41
CA ARG A 143 -11.01 17.59 2.82
C ARG A 143 -12.45 17.10 3.08
N LYS A 144 -13.36 17.21 2.11
CA LYS A 144 -14.73 16.70 2.24
C LYS A 144 -14.86 15.21 1.92
N LEU A 145 -13.82 14.60 1.36
CA LEU A 145 -13.75 13.18 1.09
C LEU A 145 -13.25 12.39 2.30
N LEU A 146 -12.43 13.00 3.14
CA LEU A 146 -11.85 12.39 4.33
C LEU A 146 -12.75 12.58 5.55
N SER A 147 -12.83 11.55 6.41
CA SER A 147 -13.50 11.66 7.71
C SER A 147 -12.78 12.65 8.62
N LYS A 148 -13.47 13.12 9.68
CA LYS A 148 -12.84 14.03 10.67
C LYS A 148 -11.60 13.41 11.34
N GLU A 149 -11.66 12.11 11.63
CA GLU A 149 -10.52 11.37 12.20
C GLU A 149 -9.34 11.33 11.21
N GLN A 150 -9.62 11.09 9.91
CA GLN A 150 -8.59 11.11 8.88
C GLN A 150 -7.96 12.49 8.70
N GLN A 151 -8.78 13.57 8.76
CA GLN A 151 -8.28 14.93 8.70
C GLN A 151 -7.39 15.28 9.91
N ALA A 152 -7.78 14.82 11.12
CA ALA A 152 -6.99 15.02 12.33
C ALA A 152 -5.65 14.27 12.25
N LEU A 153 -5.67 12.99 11.83
CA LEU A 153 -4.45 12.20 11.65
C LEU A 153 -3.52 12.81 10.61
N PHE A 154 -4.09 13.32 9.51
CA PHE A 154 -3.31 14.04 8.49
C PHE A 154 -2.64 15.29 9.09
N ALA A 155 -3.41 16.13 9.78
CA ALA A 155 -2.90 17.39 10.34
C ALA A 155 -1.80 17.17 11.41
N GLU A 156 -1.85 16.05 12.14
CA GLU A 156 -0.84 15.68 13.14
C GLU A 156 0.49 15.24 12.52
N HIS A 157 0.45 14.65 11.31
CA HIS A 157 1.62 14.02 10.68
C HIS A 157 2.04 14.67 9.35
N ALA A 158 1.31 15.64 8.84
CA ALA A 158 1.69 16.37 7.63
C ALA A 158 2.95 17.20 7.85
N PRO A 159 3.78 17.38 6.80
CA PRO A 159 4.88 18.32 6.84
C PRO A 159 4.41 19.73 7.24
N GLU A 160 5.28 20.49 7.91
CA GLU A 160 4.97 21.87 8.29
C GLU A 160 4.54 22.72 7.09
N GLY A 161 3.42 23.41 7.22
CA GLY A 161 2.85 24.26 6.17
C GLY A 161 2.08 23.53 5.07
N VAL A 162 1.97 22.18 5.11
CA VAL A 162 1.22 21.41 4.11
C VAL A 162 -0.19 21.09 4.61
N GLY A 163 -1.19 21.62 3.93
CA GLY A 163 -2.60 21.34 4.17
C GLY A 163 -3.22 20.39 3.13
N LEU A 164 -4.42 19.88 3.42
CA LEU A 164 -5.15 19.01 2.48
C LEU A 164 -5.50 19.71 1.15
N ASP A 165 -5.64 21.04 1.17
CA ASP A 165 -5.97 21.82 -0.03
C ASP A 165 -4.73 22.06 -0.93
N ASP A 166 -3.52 21.83 -0.43
CA ASP A 166 -2.27 21.94 -1.20
C ASP A 166 -1.99 20.68 -2.03
N LEU A 167 -2.66 19.56 -1.68
CA LEU A 167 -2.43 18.28 -2.33
C LEU A 167 -3.02 18.25 -3.75
N LYS A 168 -2.30 17.60 -4.63
CA LYS A 168 -2.73 17.30 -6.00
C LYS A 168 -3.15 15.84 -6.10
N MET A 169 -4.15 15.57 -6.92
CA MET A 169 -4.59 14.22 -7.22
C MET A 169 -3.66 13.61 -8.27
N LEU A 170 -3.08 12.46 -7.96
CA LEU A 170 -2.27 11.61 -8.83
C LEU A 170 -3.07 10.38 -9.25
N GLY A 171 -3.08 10.07 -10.53
CA GLY A 171 -3.85 8.94 -11.07
C GLY A 171 -4.93 9.38 -12.06
N PRO A 172 -5.89 8.51 -12.43
CA PRO A 172 -6.12 7.17 -11.84
C PRO A 172 -5.07 6.14 -12.25
N LEU A 173 -4.70 5.30 -11.29
CA LEU A 173 -4.02 4.05 -11.58
C LEU A 173 -5.06 2.92 -11.65
N LEU A 174 -5.07 2.16 -12.72
CA LEU A 174 -5.97 1.02 -12.88
C LEU A 174 -5.37 -0.20 -12.19
N VAL A 175 -6.16 -0.87 -11.34
CA VAL A 175 -5.74 -2.09 -10.65
C VAL A 175 -6.75 -3.21 -10.90
N LEU A 176 -6.25 -4.33 -11.38
CA LEU A 176 -7.00 -5.59 -11.44
C LEU A 176 -6.66 -6.39 -10.19
N LYS A 177 -7.67 -6.65 -9.36
CA LYS A 177 -7.51 -7.43 -8.13
C LYS A 177 -8.22 -8.76 -8.23
N LEU A 178 -7.47 -9.83 -8.13
CA LEU A 178 -7.96 -11.20 -8.04
C LEU A 178 -7.81 -11.72 -6.60
N LYS A 179 -8.78 -12.52 -6.20
CA LYS A 179 -8.70 -13.33 -4.98
C LYS A 179 -8.88 -14.78 -5.39
N ALA A 180 -7.86 -15.56 -5.20
CA ALA A 180 -7.89 -16.99 -5.46
C ALA A 180 -7.85 -17.77 -4.14
N ALA A 181 -8.54 -18.91 -4.11
CA ALA A 181 -8.40 -19.95 -3.12
C ALA A 181 -7.83 -21.18 -3.85
N PRO A 182 -6.51 -21.25 -4.02
CA PRO A 182 -5.90 -22.29 -4.82
C PRO A 182 -6.03 -23.66 -4.16
N GLU A 183 -6.16 -24.71 -4.96
CA GLU A 183 -5.99 -26.09 -4.47
C GLU A 183 -4.58 -26.27 -3.89
N ASN A 184 -4.46 -26.99 -2.80
CA ASN A 184 -3.21 -27.25 -2.06
C ASN A 184 -2.54 -26.00 -1.44
N PHE A 185 -3.34 -24.96 -1.18
CA PHE A 185 -2.92 -23.81 -0.39
C PHE A 185 -4.13 -23.28 0.40
N ASP A 186 -4.21 -23.65 1.66
CA ASP A 186 -5.38 -23.37 2.53
C ASP A 186 -5.52 -21.88 2.91
N ARG A 187 -4.88 -21.00 2.18
CA ARG A 187 -4.91 -19.55 2.38
C ARG A 187 -5.41 -18.84 1.13
N LYS A 188 -5.95 -17.64 1.33
CA LYS A 188 -6.35 -16.79 0.21
C LYS A 188 -5.14 -16.15 -0.42
N LEU A 189 -4.92 -16.42 -1.70
CA LEU A 189 -3.92 -15.71 -2.50
C LEU A 189 -4.60 -14.50 -3.17
N VAL A 190 -3.96 -13.35 -3.06
CA VAL A 190 -4.39 -12.12 -3.74
C VAL A 190 -3.37 -11.76 -4.79
N ALA A 191 -3.82 -11.53 -6.02
CA ALA A 191 -3.00 -10.96 -7.09
C ALA A 191 -3.52 -9.56 -7.42
N GLU A 192 -2.65 -8.56 -7.41
CA GLU A 192 -2.94 -7.21 -7.85
C GLU A 192 -2.04 -6.83 -9.01
N MET A 193 -2.64 -6.61 -10.19
CA MET A 193 -1.94 -6.07 -11.34
C MET A 193 -2.22 -4.58 -11.43
N TRP A 194 -1.18 -3.77 -11.28
CA TRP A 194 -1.18 -2.32 -11.37
C TRP A 194 -0.77 -1.91 -12.77
N LEU A 195 -1.65 -1.21 -13.49
CA LEU A 195 -1.48 -0.83 -14.88
C LEU A 195 -1.24 0.66 -14.97
N TYR A 196 -0.09 1.06 -15.47
CA TYR A 196 0.33 2.44 -15.63
C TYR A 196 -0.05 3.00 -17.03
N PRO A 197 -0.26 4.32 -17.16
CA PRO A 197 -0.64 4.93 -18.43
C PRO A 197 0.37 4.74 -19.57
N ASP A 198 1.65 4.51 -19.27
CA ASP A 198 2.69 4.22 -20.24
C ASP A 198 2.75 2.76 -20.72
N GLY A 199 1.83 1.92 -20.22
CA GLY A 199 1.78 0.50 -20.52
C GLY A 199 2.61 -0.38 -19.60
N SER A 200 3.45 0.18 -18.74
CA SER A 200 4.17 -0.57 -17.71
C SER A 200 3.21 -1.13 -16.66
N ARG A 201 3.61 -2.20 -15.99
CA ARG A 201 2.76 -2.88 -15.02
C ARG A 201 3.56 -3.53 -13.90
N ILE A 202 2.94 -3.61 -12.73
CA ILE A 202 3.46 -4.34 -11.57
C ILE A 202 2.45 -5.42 -11.22
N LEU A 203 2.90 -6.68 -11.12
CA LEU A 203 2.13 -7.78 -10.56
C LEU A 203 2.64 -8.07 -9.16
N GLU A 204 1.78 -7.94 -8.16
CA GLU A 204 2.07 -8.32 -6.78
C GLU A 204 1.16 -9.47 -6.36
N LEU A 205 1.76 -10.48 -5.77
CA LEU A 205 1.07 -11.54 -5.05
C LEU A 205 1.10 -11.22 -3.56
N SER A 206 0.02 -11.48 -2.84
CA SER A 206 0.01 -11.36 -1.38
C SER A 206 -0.90 -12.38 -0.71
N THR A 207 -0.58 -12.71 0.54
CA THR A 207 -1.45 -13.45 1.45
C THR A 207 -1.40 -12.82 2.82
N LYS A 208 -2.52 -12.83 3.55
CA LYS A 208 -2.59 -12.32 4.92
C LYS A 208 -2.54 -13.45 5.93
N ALA A 209 -1.89 -13.17 7.03
CA ALA A 209 -1.78 -14.04 8.20
C ALA A 209 -2.15 -13.29 9.47
N GLU A 210 -2.69 -14.01 10.45
CA GLU A 210 -2.72 -13.56 11.83
C GLU A 210 -1.29 -13.51 12.38
N PRO A 211 -0.97 -12.61 13.30
CA PRO A 211 0.37 -12.50 13.87
C PRO A 211 0.93 -13.81 14.42
N SER A 212 0.08 -14.64 15.03
CA SER A 212 0.46 -15.95 15.58
C SER A 212 0.82 -17.00 14.53
N GLU A 213 0.34 -16.84 13.28
CA GLU A 213 0.55 -17.79 12.18
C GLU A 213 1.56 -17.26 11.14
N ALA A 214 2.12 -16.06 11.33
CA ALA A 214 2.90 -15.37 10.31
C ALA A 214 4.03 -16.21 9.70
N PHE A 215 4.83 -16.88 10.53
CA PHE A 215 5.93 -17.72 10.07
C PHE A 215 5.45 -18.99 9.36
N GLN A 216 4.39 -19.62 9.88
CA GLN A 216 3.80 -20.80 9.25
C GLN A 216 3.26 -20.44 7.86
N VAL A 217 2.45 -19.37 7.75
CA VAL A 217 1.89 -18.90 6.46
C VAL A 217 2.99 -18.49 5.50
N ALA A 218 4.09 -17.91 5.99
CA ALA A 218 5.24 -17.58 5.15
C ALA A 218 5.90 -18.83 4.56
N ALA A 219 6.08 -19.88 5.37
CA ALA A 219 6.63 -21.15 4.92
C ALA A 219 5.70 -21.85 3.91
N GLU A 220 4.39 -21.91 4.19
CA GLU A 220 3.36 -22.45 3.31
C GLU A 220 3.32 -21.71 1.96
N ALA A 221 3.29 -20.38 1.99
CA ALA A 221 3.27 -19.55 0.79
C ALA A 221 4.54 -19.75 -0.06
N ARG A 222 5.71 -19.79 0.59
CA ARG A 222 6.98 -20.05 -0.08
C ARG A 222 6.97 -21.41 -0.78
N ALA A 223 6.59 -22.46 -0.07
CA ALA A 223 6.52 -23.82 -0.62
C ALA A 223 5.55 -23.90 -1.81
N TYR A 224 4.34 -23.30 -1.65
CA TYR A 224 3.32 -23.27 -2.68
C TYR A 224 3.78 -22.55 -3.95
N LEU A 225 4.37 -21.36 -3.82
CA LEU A 225 4.83 -20.56 -4.97
C LEU A 225 6.05 -21.21 -5.65
N THR A 226 7.00 -21.74 -4.88
CA THR A 226 8.18 -22.44 -5.41
C THR A 226 7.78 -23.70 -6.20
N ALA A 227 6.82 -24.49 -5.70
CA ALA A 227 6.31 -25.67 -6.40
C ALA A 227 5.65 -25.34 -7.75
N ARG A 228 5.27 -24.08 -7.97
CA ARG A 228 4.71 -23.56 -9.24
C ARG A 228 5.71 -22.79 -10.09
N GLY A 229 6.99 -22.83 -9.73
CA GLY A 229 8.05 -22.18 -10.49
C GLY A 229 8.06 -20.66 -10.39
N VAL A 230 7.43 -20.09 -9.35
CA VAL A 230 7.49 -18.63 -9.12
C VAL A 230 8.83 -18.27 -8.51
N ASP A 231 9.54 -17.32 -9.13
CA ASP A 231 10.81 -16.82 -8.61
C ASP A 231 10.57 -15.89 -7.41
N LEU A 232 11.14 -16.26 -6.27
CA LEU A 232 11.06 -15.52 -5.01
C LEU A 232 12.29 -14.63 -4.75
N SER A 233 13.30 -14.70 -5.60
CA SER A 233 14.57 -13.98 -5.43
C SER A 233 14.60 -12.61 -6.14
N SER A 234 13.54 -12.26 -6.86
CA SER A 234 13.46 -11.03 -7.64
C SER A 234 13.52 -9.77 -6.77
N GLU A 235 14.04 -8.70 -7.35
CA GLU A 235 13.98 -7.36 -6.75
C GLU A 235 12.55 -6.98 -6.39
N GLN A 236 12.38 -6.43 -5.18
CA GLN A 236 11.07 -6.06 -4.66
C GLN A 236 10.87 -4.55 -4.74
N GLU A 237 9.80 -4.13 -5.39
CA GLU A 237 9.41 -2.73 -5.48
C GLU A 237 8.23 -2.39 -4.57
N THR A 238 8.26 -1.20 -3.98
CA THR A 238 7.12 -0.68 -3.23
C THR A 238 6.14 -0.03 -4.22
N LYS A 239 5.04 -0.70 -4.56
CA LYS A 239 4.00 -0.23 -5.50
C LYS A 239 3.59 1.25 -5.29
N THR A 240 3.40 1.67 -4.03
CA THR A 240 3.02 3.04 -3.71
C THR A 240 4.09 4.03 -4.13
N LYS A 241 5.36 3.76 -3.79
CA LYS A 241 6.48 4.62 -4.16
C LYS A 241 6.64 4.71 -5.68
N SER A 242 6.58 3.57 -6.38
CA SER A 242 6.64 3.53 -7.85
C SER A 242 5.50 4.35 -8.47
N ALA A 243 4.27 4.25 -7.92
CA ALA A 243 3.12 5.01 -8.40
C ALA A 243 3.29 6.53 -8.17
N LEU A 244 3.72 6.93 -6.98
CA LEU A 244 3.95 8.35 -6.66
C LEU A 244 5.03 8.93 -7.55
N GLN A 245 6.16 8.25 -7.71
CA GLN A 245 7.25 8.69 -8.58
C GLN A 245 6.85 8.76 -10.05
N PHE A 246 6.00 7.82 -10.51
CA PHE A 246 5.49 7.84 -11.89
C PHE A 246 4.68 9.11 -12.15
N PHE A 247 3.66 9.36 -11.35
CA PHE A 247 2.76 10.49 -11.58
C PHE A 247 3.36 11.84 -11.18
N ALA A 248 4.32 11.89 -10.26
CA ALA A 248 5.01 13.14 -9.91
C ALA A 248 5.77 13.76 -11.08
N LYS A 249 6.16 12.96 -12.08
CA LYS A 249 6.78 13.49 -13.31
C LYS A 249 5.85 14.43 -14.06
N ASP A 250 4.54 14.18 -14.02
CA ASP A 250 3.53 15.00 -14.67
C ASP A 250 3.21 16.30 -13.91
N LEU A 251 3.52 16.34 -12.60
CA LEU A 251 3.31 17.53 -11.77
C LEU A 251 4.44 18.55 -11.89
N LYS A 252 5.62 18.14 -12.33
CA LYS A 252 6.74 19.05 -12.53
C LYS A 252 6.42 20.02 -13.69
N PRO A 253 6.62 21.35 -13.51
CA PRO A 253 6.42 22.29 -14.59
C PRO A 253 7.29 21.89 -15.77
N LYS A 254 6.67 21.72 -16.95
CA LYS A 254 7.42 21.45 -18.20
C LYS A 254 8.38 22.61 -18.41
N PRO A 255 9.67 22.35 -18.66
CA PRO A 255 10.63 23.42 -18.95
C PRO A 255 10.08 24.27 -20.10
N ALA A 256 10.07 25.58 -19.91
CA ALA A 256 9.60 26.53 -20.93
C ALA A 256 10.34 26.24 -22.24
N LYS A 257 9.60 25.89 -23.31
CA LYS A 257 10.18 25.75 -24.63
C LYS A 257 10.90 27.05 -24.95
N LYS A 258 12.25 27.02 -25.02
CA LYS A 258 13.01 28.14 -25.58
C LYS A 258 12.43 28.41 -26.96
N LYS A 259 11.79 29.58 -27.13
CA LYS A 259 11.45 30.07 -28.46
C LYS A 259 12.77 30.26 -29.18
N THR A 260 13.08 29.37 -30.11
CA THR A 260 14.13 29.57 -31.09
C THR A 260 13.59 30.62 -32.03
N ASN A 261 14.03 31.85 -31.84
CA ASN A 261 13.83 32.90 -32.85
C ASN A 261 14.69 32.51 -34.04
N ALA A 262 14.05 32.15 -35.14
CA ALA A 262 14.65 32.10 -36.45
C ALA A 262 14.63 33.48 -37.08
#